data_6b970e8b2e98640494e8f8c4a2df4fac
#
_entry.id   6b970e8b2e98640494e8f8c4a2df4fac
#
_cell.length_a   1.000
_cell.length_b   1.000
_cell.length_c   1.000
_cell.angle_alpha   90.00
_cell.angle_beta   90.00
_cell.angle_gamma   90.00
#
_symmetry.space_group_name_H-M   'P 1'
#
loop_
_entity.id
_entity.type
_entity.pdbx_description
1 polymer ?
#
loop_
_entity_poly.entity_id
_entity_poly.type
_entity_poly.pdbx_seq_one_letter_code
_entity_poly.pdbx_strand_id
1 'polypeptide(L)'
;PSNAALRGRVTVMSPGEELCRACGLCCDGTLFHHVKLVAADDPRALRASGLHVIASRTKTPILRSPQPCAALCADRSCRIYAQRPMQCRTFECRVFQDLTGGRISKRAALALVLQARRWADRARRLLRRFRGDDERLPLSERFLRARCRAESGETDTSVRETCADLSLVMHRLHLLAHEKFHTRPGAGVPKS
;
A
#
# COMPACT_ATOMS: atom_id res chain seq x y z
N PRO A 1 -18.21 -13.10 -47.69
CA PRO A 1 -18.24 -13.27 -46.24
C PRO A 1 -17.05 -12.60 -45.60
N SER A 2 -17.30 -11.41 -45.02
CA SER A 2 -16.30 -10.50 -44.52
C SER A 2 -15.80 -10.92 -43.14
N ASN A 3 -14.55 -11.27 -43.08
CA ASN A 3 -13.86 -11.57 -41.83
C ASN A 3 -13.42 -10.23 -41.21
N ALA A 4 -14.30 -9.62 -40.41
CA ALA A 4 -13.99 -8.41 -39.65
C ALA A 4 -13.12 -8.79 -38.45
N ALA A 5 -11.84 -8.62 -38.62
CA ALA A 5 -10.81 -8.86 -37.63
C ALA A 5 -11.11 -8.10 -36.33
N LEU A 6 -11.31 -8.86 -35.25
CA LEU A 6 -11.23 -8.37 -33.86
C LEU A 6 -9.83 -7.82 -33.59
N ARG A 7 -9.61 -6.55 -33.96
CA ARG A 7 -8.44 -5.80 -33.53
C ARG A 7 -8.61 -5.52 -32.03
N GLY A 8 -8.02 -6.38 -31.20
CA GLY A 8 -7.89 -6.13 -29.78
C GLY A 8 -7.23 -4.75 -29.58
N ARG A 9 -7.97 -3.80 -28.97
CA ARG A 9 -7.40 -2.53 -28.54
C ARG A 9 -6.29 -2.84 -27.53
N VAL A 10 -5.06 -2.72 -27.95
CA VAL A 10 -3.93 -2.65 -27.02
C VAL A 10 -4.11 -1.34 -26.26
N THR A 11 -4.65 -1.43 -25.05
CA THR A 11 -4.79 -0.28 -24.17
C THR A 11 -3.40 0.06 -23.69
N VAL A 12 -2.76 1.06 -24.29
CA VAL A 12 -1.46 1.56 -23.83
C VAL A 12 -1.70 2.17 -22.46
N MET A 13 -1.06 1.57 -21.43
CA MET A 13 -1.14 2.08 -20.05
C MET A 13 -0.43 3.42 -19.93
N SER A 14 -0.97 4.33 -19.14
CA SER A 14 -0.30 5.56 -18.81
C SER A 14 0.97 5.30 -17.97
N PRO A 15 1.98 6.19 -18.01
CA PRO A 15 3.18 6.06 -17.18
C PRO A 15 2.86 5.97 -15.67
N GLY A 16 1.80 6.64 -15.22
CA GLY A 16 1.31 6.57 -13.84
C GLY A 16 0.73 5.21 -13.47
N GLU A 17 -0.05 4.59 -14.36
CA GLU A 17 -0.59 3.24 -14.15
C GLU A 17 0.52 2.18 -14.11
N GLU A 18 1.51 2.30 -14.99
CA GLU A 18 2.68 1.42 -14.97
C GLU A 18 3.45 1.54 -13.66
N LEU A 19 3.67 2.79 -13.17
CA LEU A 19 4.31 3.04 -11.89
C LEU A 19 3.52 2.42 -10.73
N CYS A 20 2.19 2.65 -10.70
CA CYS A 20 1.31 2.14 -9.64
C CYS A 20 1.35 0.60 -9.59
N ARG A 21 1.28 -0.08 -10.74
CA ARG A 21 1.35 -1.54 -10.82
C ARG A 21 2.70 -2.10 -10.40
N ALA A 22 3.79 -1.38 -10.66
CA ALA A 22 5.13 -1.78 -10.23
C ALA A 22 5.40 -1.48 -8.74
N CYS A 23 4.64 -0.56 -8.13
CA CYS A 23 4.90 -0.04 -6.78
C CYS A 23 4.43 -0.99 -5.68
N GLY A 24 3.12 -1.25 -5.57
CA GLY A 24 2.49 -2.11 -4.56
C GLY A 24 2.52 -1.60 -3.12
N LEU A 25 3.11 -0.44 -2.81
CA LEU A 25 3.27 0.07 -1.43
C LEU A 25 1.94 0.43 -0.76
N CYS A 26 0.92 0.79 -1.53
CA CYS A 26 -0.44 1.00 -1.00
C CYS A 26 -1.10 -0.33 -0.63
N CYS A 27 -0.78 -1.40 -1.37
CA CYS A 27 -1.42 -2.70 -1.27
C CYS A 27 -0.73 -3.64 -0.27
N ASP A 28 0.56 -3.44 0.03
CA ASP A 28 1.33 -4.31 0.92
C ASP A 28 1.31 -3.86 2.40
N GLY A 29 0.45 -2.90 2.75
CA GLY A 29 0.33 -2.39 4.11
C GLY A 29 1.45 -1.44 4.55
N THR A 30 2.30 -0.95 3.62
CA THR A 30 3.35 0.02 3.93
C THR A 30 2.78 1.43 4.12
N LEU A 31 1.91 1.89 3.21
CA LEU A 31 1.37 3.26 3.23
C LEU A 31 -0.01 3.36 3.87
N PHE A 32 -0.83 2.32 3.79
CA PHE A 32 -2.22 2.32 4.28
C PHE A 32 -2.52 1.10 5.15
N HIS A 33 -3.45 1.29 6.11
CA HIS A 33 -3.97 0.22 6.94
C HIS A 33 -5.17 -0.48 6.29
N HIS A 34 -5.92 0.25 5.49
CA HIS A 34 -7.12 -0.25 4.81
C HIS A 34 -7.50 0.66 3.66
N VAL A 35 -8.31 0.14 2.76
CA VAL A 35 -9.03 0.86 1.72
C VAL A 35 -10.48 0.99 2.16
N LYS A 36 -11.03 2.21 2.16
CA LYS A 36 -12.46 2.45 2.44
C LYS A 36 -13.26 2.13 1.18
N LEU A 37 -14.41 1.49 1.36
CA LEU A 37 -15.39 1.31 0.30
C LEU A 37 -16.38 2.47 0.34
N VAL A 38 -16.72 2.97 -0.83
CA VAL A 38 -17.73 4.02 -1.03
C VAL A 38 -19.02 3.45 -1.63
N ALA A 39 -20.08 4.25 -1.70
CA ALA A 39 -21.36 3.78 -2.22
C ALA A 39 -21.32 3.23 -3.66
N ALA A 40 -20.35 3.66 -4.48
CA ALA A 40 -20.14 3.16 -5.84
C ALA A 40 -19.42 1.80 -5.91
N ASP A 41 -18.91 1.29 -4.80
CA ASP A 41 -18.29 -0.03 -4.75
C ASP A 41 -19.34 -1.10 -4.49
N ASP A 42 -19.23 -2.26 -5.17
CA ASP A 42 -20.03 -3.44 -4.86
C ASP A 42 -19.26 -4.37 -3.90
N PRO A 43 -19.63 -4.40 -2.61
CA PRO A 43 -18.94 -5.25 -1.63
C PRO A 43 -19.08 -6.75 -1.90
N ARG A 44 -20.15 -7.18 -2.57
CA ARG A 44 -20.37 -8.60 -2.92
C ARG A 44 -19.43 -9.02 -4.04
N ALA A 45 -19.35 -8.22 -5.11
CA ALA A 45 -18.44 -8.47 -6.23
C ALA A 45 -16.98 -8.42 -5.77
N LEU A 46 -16.61 -7.48 -4.86
CA LEU A 46 -15.27 -7.39 -4.30
C LEU A 46 -14.90 -8.63 -3.45
N ARG A 47 -15.84 -9.14 -2.63
CA ARG A 47 -15.63 -10.41 -1.90
C ARG A 47 -15.49 -11.60 -2.84
N ALA A 48 -16.32 -11.68 -3.88
CA ALA A 48 -16.22 -12.73 -4.90
C ALA A 48 -14.87 -12.69 -5.64
N SER A 49 -14.26 -11.50 -5.77
CA SER A 49 -12.90 -11.32 -6.31
C SER A 49 -11.79 -11.65 -5.30
N GLY A 50 -12.14 -12.12 -4.10
CA GLY A 50 -11.20 -12.53 -3.06
C GLY A 50 -10.72 -11.42 -2.13
N LEU A 51 -11.33 -10.22 -2.16
CA LEU A 51 -11.02 -9.17 -1.19
C LEU A 51 -11.69 -9.45 0.16
N HIS A 52 -10.95 -9.22 1.22
CA HIS A 52 -11.51 -9.19 2.56
C HIS A 52 -12.23 -7.86 2.77
N VAL A 53 -13.56 -7.90 2.91
CA VAL A 53 -14.39 -6.71 3.17
C VAL A 53 -15.02 -6.85 4.55
N ILE A 54 -14.63 -5.95 5.46
CA ILE A 54 -15.09 -5.91 6.85
C ILE A 54 -15.73 -4.55 7.16
N ALA A 55 -16.61 -4.53 8.15
CA ALA A 55 -17.14 -3.29 8.71
C ALA A 55 -16.20 -2.73 9.79
N SER A 56 -16.07 -1.40 9.86
CA SER A 56 -15.39 -0.75 11.00
C SER A 56 -16.20 -0.94 12.29
N ARG A 57 -15.51 -0.91 13.43
CA ARG A 57 -16.14 -1.01 14.77
C ARG A 57 -16.55 0.39 15.30
N THR A 58 -17.11 1.23 14.47
CA THR A 58 -17.58 2.60 14.83
C THR A 58 -19.10 2.63 14.94
N LYS A 59 -19.65 3.67 15.54
CA LYS A 59 -21.12 3.88 15.64
C LYS A 59 -21.80 3.87 14.27
N THR A 60 -21.12 4.41 13.24
CA THR A 60 -21.54 4.32 11.84
C THR A 60 -20.54 3.42 11.10
N PRO A 61 -20.86 2.13 10.89
CA PRO A 61 -19.92 1.20 10.28
C PRO A 61 -19.60 1.58 8.83
N ILE A 62 -18.31 1.68 8.53
CA ILE A 62 -17.81 1.91 7.17
C ILE A 62 -17.20 0.59 6.68
N LEU A 63 -17.59 0.16 5.48
CA LEU A 63 -16.97 -1.00 4.85
C LEU A 63 -15.55 -0.66 4.41
N ARG A 64 -14.62 -1.57 4.66
CA ARG A 64 -13.21 -1.41 4.32
C ARG A 64 -12.56 -2.74 3.98
N SER A 65 -11.52 -2.69 3.16
CA SER A 65 -10.64 -3.81 2.89
C SER A 65 -9.30 -3.59 3.62
N PRO A 66 -8.91 -4.47 4.56
CA PRO A 66 -7.65 -4.33 5.29
C PRO A 66 -6.45 -4.56 4.37
N GLN A 67 -5.31 -4.03 4.81
CA GLN A 67 -4.01 -4.25 4.18
C GLN A 67 -3.13 -5.12 5.11
N PRO A 68 -2.26 -5.95 4.56
CA PRO A 68 -1.97 -6.19 3.13
C PRO A 68 -3.16 -6.71 2.34
N CYS A 69 -3.29 -6.25 1.09
CA CYS A 69 -4.41 -6.57 0.21
C CYS A 69 -4.36 -8.03 -0.26
N ALA A 70 -5.46 -8.76 -0.11
CA ALA A 70 -5.56 -10.14 -0.59
C ALA A 70 -5.45 -10.29 -2.12
N ALA A 71 -5.60 -9.19 -2.88
CA ALA A 71 -5.45 -9.18 -4.33
C ALA A 71 -4.02 -8.79 -4.80
N LEU A 72 -3.09 -8.51 -3.88
CA LEU A 72 -1.70 -8.25 -4.22
C LEU A 72 -0.99 -9.56 -4.56
N CYS A 73 -0.43 -9.66 -5.77
CA CYS A 73 0.34 -10.82 -6.23
C CYS A 73 1.81 -10.74 -5.75
N ALA A 74 2.53 -11.86 -5.86
CA ALA A 74 3.94 -11.94 -5.45
C ALA A 74 4.85 -11.01 -6.27
N ASP A 75 4.53 -10.77 -7.54
CA ASP A 75 5.18 -9.80 -8.43
C ASP A 75 4.79 -8.34 -8.15
N ARG A 76 3.98 -8.11 -7.10
CA ARG A 76 3.40 -6.82 -6.69
C ARG A 76 2.33 -6.26 -7.63
N SER A 77 1.91 -7.00 -8.61
CA SER A 77 0.75 -6.62 -9.43
C SER A 77 -0.56 -6.80 -8.65
N CYS A 78 -1.62 -6.15 -9.11
CA CYS A 78 -2.96 -6.31 -8.56
C CYS A 78 -3.77 -7.27 -9.42
N ARG A 79 -4.18 -8.42 -8.87
CA ARG A 79 -4.98 -9.44 -9.57
C ARG A 79 -6.32 -8.90 -10.08
N ILE A 80 -6.92 -7.94 -9.37
CA ILE A 80 -8.22 -7.36 -9.70
C ILE A 80 -8.09 -5.91 -10.22
N TYR A 81 -7.02 -5.58 -10.96
CA TYR A 81 -6.71 -4.20 -11.33
C TYR A 81 -7.89 -3.44 -11.95
N ALA A 82 -8.66 -4.09 -12.84
CA ALA A 82 -9.81 -3.47 -13.49
C ALA A 82 -11.03 -3.30 -12.56
N GLN A 83 -11.18 -4.18 -11.54
CA GLN A 83 -12.29 -4.18 -10.58
C GLN A 83 -11.90 -3.60 -9.21
N ARG A 84 -10.81 -2.85 -9.13
CA ARG A 84 -10.37 -2.24 -7.87
C ARG A 84 -11.46 -1.37 -7.24
N PRO A 85 -11.53 -1.30 -5.90
CA PRO A 85 -12.35 -0.30 -5.21
C PRO A 85 -12.10 1.11 -5.72
N MET A 86 -13.11 1.97 -5.65
CA MET A 86 -13.05 3.35 -6.15
C MET A 86 -11.85 4.11 -5.55
N GLN A 87 -11.61 3.98 -4.25
CA GLN A 87 -10.45 4.61 -3.60
C GLN A 87 -9.12 4.17 -4.24
N CYS A 88 -8.98 2.91 -4.66
CA CYS A 88 -7.77 2.42 -5.34
C CYS A 88 -7.64 2.96 -6.77
N ARG A 89 -8.77 3.35 -7.41
CA ARG A 89 -8.76 3.91 -8.77
C ARG A 89 -8.46 5.40 -8.77
N THR A 90 -8.94 6.11 -7.74
CA THR A 90 -8.89 7.58 -7.68
C THR A 90 -7.72 8.10 -6.85
N PHE A 91 -7.09 7.25 -6.03
CA PHE A 91 -5.96 7.68 -5.23
C PHE A 91 -4.70 7.81 -6.09
N GLU A 92 -4.15 9.00 -6.10
CA GLU A 92 -2.88 9.35 -6.74
C GLU A 92 -1.91 9.86 -5.68
N CYS A 93 -0.87 9.08 -5.39
CA CYS A 93 0.19 9.54 -4.50
C CYS A 93 1.02 10.65 -5.15
N ARG A 94 1.79 11.39 -4.35
CA ARG A 94 2.58 12.51 -4.86
C ARG A 94 3.58 12.10 -5.94
N VAL A 95 4.26 10.94 -5.80
CA VAL A 95 5.16 10.42 -6.85
C VAL A 95 4.41 10.19 -8.16
N PHE A 96 3.17 9.65 -8.09
CA PHE A 96 2.31 9.47 -9.25
C PHE A 96 1.98 10.83 -9.89
N GLN A 97 1.52 11.80 -9.11
CA GLN A 97 1.19 13.16 -9.57
C GLN A 97 2.41 13.89 -10.14
N ASP A 98 3.59 13.72 -9.55
CA ASP A 98 4.83 14.33 -10.03
C ASP A 98 5.28 13.73 -11.37
N LEU A 99 5.09 12.41 -11.54
CA LEU A 99 5.39 11.73 -12.80
C LEU A 99 4.42 12.14 -13.91
N THR A 100 3.10 12.07 -13.65
CA THR A 100 2.07 12.41 -14.66
C THR A 100 2.07 13.89 -15.02
N GLY A 101 2.43 14.76 -14.06
CA GLY A 101 2.62 16.19 -14.27
C GLY A 101 3.98 16.58 -14.86
N GLY A 102 4.82 15.61 -15.24
CA GLY A 102 6.13 15.86 -15.86
C GLY A 102 7.19 16.48 -14.94
N ARG A 103 6.93 16.57 -13.60
CA ARG A 103 7.87 17.15 -12.64
C ARG A 103 9.06 16.26 -12.33
N ILE A 104 8.90 14.95 -12.52
CA ILE A 104 9.98 13.96 -12.39
C ILE A 104 9.94 12.97 -13.55
N SER A 105 11.09 12.41 -13.89
CA SER A 105 11.18 11.35 -14.90
C SER A 105 10.67 10.00 -14.36
N LYS A 106 10.28 9.09 -15.26
CA LYS A 106 9.92 7.70 -14.90
C LYS A 106 11.05 7.00 -14.11
N ARG A 107 12.31 7.24 -14.49
CA ARG A 107 13.49 6.71 -13.79
C ARG A 107 13.55 7.22 -12.34
N ALA A 108 13.34 8.51 -12.12
CA ALA A 108 13.33 9.11 -10.78
C ALA A 108 12.15 8.57 -9.94
N ALA A 109 10.95 8.47 -10.52
CA ALA A 109 9.80 7.90 -9.84
C ALA A 109 10.04 6.45 -9.41
N LEU A 110 10.58 5.61 -10.28
CA LEU A 110 10.93 4.22 -9.95
C LEU A 110 12.02 4.15 -8.88
N ALA A 111 13.00 5.04 -8.89
CA ALA A 111 14.04 5.08 -7.85
C ALA A 111 13.44 5.37 -6.45
N LEU A 112 12.47 6.29 -6.35
CA LEU A 112 11.75 6.57 -5.10
C LEU A 112 10.94 5.35 -4.63
N VAL A 113 10.24 4.67 -5.53
CA VAL A 113 9.51 3.43 -5.23
C VAL A 113 10.47 2.35 -4.71
N LEU A 114 11.59 2.13 -5.40
CA LEU A 114 12.58 1.13 -5.00
C LEU A 114 13.21 1.46 -3.65
N GLN A 115 13.48 2.73 -3.37
CA GLN A 115 14.01 3.17 -2.07
C GLN A 115 13.01 2.88 -0.95
N ALA A 116 11.73 3.23 -1.11
CA ALA A 116 10.69 2.96 -0.12
C ALA A 116 10.51 1.44 0.10
N ARG A 117 10.53 0.65 -0.97
CA ARG A 117 10.46 -0.81 -0.89
C ARG A 117 11.64 -1.41 -0.11
N ARG A 118 12.87 -0.94 -0.36
CA ARG A 118 14.06 -1.39 0.39
C ARG A 118 13.91 -1.16 1.90
N TRP A 119 13.41 0.01 2.31
CA TRP A 119 13.16 0.30 3.72
C TRP A 119 12.05 -0.56 4.30
N ALA A 120 10.92 -0.72 3.58
CA ALA A 120 9.81 -1.57 4.00
C ALA A 120 10.24 -3.04 4.14
N ASP A 121 11.00 -3.56 3.18
CA ASP A 121 11.48 -4.94 3.22
C ASP A 121 12.53 -5.16 4.33
N ARG A 122 13.37 -4.16 4.62
CA ARG A 122 14.27 -4.20 5.77
C ARG A 122 13.49 -4.22 7.09
N ALA A 123 12.46 -3.38 7.22
CA ALA A 123 11.59 -3.39 8.39
C ALA A 123 10.90 -4.75 8.58
N ARG A 124 10.36 -5.35 7.50
CA ARG A 124 9.75 -6.70 7.56
C ARG A 124 10.73 -7.76 8.00
N ARG A 125 11.99 -7.72 7.52
CA ARG A 125 13.04 -8.67 7.96
C ARG A 125 13.35 -8.52 9.45
N LEU A 126 13.40 -7.32 9.99
CA LEU A 126 13.60 -7.08 11.41
C LEU A 126 12.40 -7.53 12.24
N LEU A 127 11.17 -7.24 11.77
CA LEU A 127 9.93 -7.64 12.45
C LEU A 127 9.81 -9.15 12.62
N ARG A 128 10.22 -9.94 11.63
CA ARG A 128 10.23 -11.42 11.73
C ARG A 128 11.11 -12.00 12.83
N ARG A 129 12.01 -11.19 13.42
CA ARG A 129 12.80 -11.59 14.59
C ARG A 129 12.01 -11.52 15.91
N PHE A 130 10.90 -10.80 15.92
CA PHE A 130 10.03 -10.70 17.09
C PHE A 130 9.03 -11.85 17.15
N ARG A 131 8.90 -12.50 18.31
CA ARG A 131 7.91 -13.56 18.51
C ARG A 131 6.50 -13.02 18.29
N GLY A 132 5.65 -13.78 17.57
CA GLY A 132 4.26 -13.42 17.29
C GLY A 132 4.12 -12.21 16.35
N ASP A 133 5.09 -11.95 15.48
CA ASP A 133 4.90 -11.05 14.36
C ASP A 133 3.79 -11.59 13.44
N ASP A 134 2.85 -10.75 13.06
CA ASP A 134 1.71 -11.12 12.21
C ASP A 134 1.80 -10.38 10.88
N GLU A 135 2.25 -11.09 9.84
CA GLU A 135 2.44 -10.53 8.50
C GLU A 135 1.13 -10.10 7.80
N ARG A 136 -0.03 -10.48 8.36
CA ARG A 136 -1.35 -10.05 7.88
C ARG A 136 -1.71 -8.63 8.31
N LEU A 137 -0.90 -8.01 9.17
CA LEU A 137 -1.12 -6.65 9.64
C LEU A 137 -0.32 -5.62 8.84
N PRO A 138 -0.81 -4.37 8.77
CA PRO A 138 -0.05 -3.25 8.21
C PRO A 138 1.29 -3.06 8.90
N LEU A 139 2.28 -2.60 8.15
CA LEU A 139 3.67 -2.49 8.63
C LEU A 139 3.80 -1.64 9.90
N SER A 140 3.08 -0.53 9.97
CA SER A 140 3.09 0.35 11.15
C SER A 140 2.45 -0.31 12.39
N GLU A 141 1.42 -1.12 12.22
CA GLU A 141 0.79 -1.85 13.34
C GLU A 141 1.72 -2.95 13.85
N ARG A 142 2.38 -3.70 12.97
CA ARG A 142 3.42 -4.66 13.33
C ARG A 142 4.54 -3.99 14.13
N PHE A 143 5.01 -2.83 13.67
CA PHE A 143 6.03 -2.03 14.37
C PHE A 143 5.59 -1.61 15.76
N LEU A 144 4.38 -1.08 15.92
CA LEU A 144 3.84 -0.68 17.23
C LEU A 144 3.79 -1.87 18.20
N ARG A 145 3.32 -3.03 17.72
CA ARG A 145 3.28 -4.26 18.54
C ARG A 145 4.68 -4.73 18.95
N ALA A 146 5.65 -4.69 18.05
CA ALA A 146 7.04 -5.04 18.36
C ALA A 146 7.64 -4.10 19.40
N ARG A 147 7.40 -2.77 19.27
CA ARG A 147 7.87 -1.77 20.20
C ARG A 147 7.25 -1.94 21.59
N CYS A 148 5.93 -2.13 21.71
CA CYS A 148 5.28 -2.36 23.00
C CYS A 148 5.85 -3.58 23.72
N ARG A 149 6.19 -4.66 23.01
CA ARG A 149 6.82 -5.85 23.60
C ARG A 149 8.24 -5.58 24.09
N ALA A 150 9.03 -4.84 23.34
CA ALA A 150 10.37 -4.47 23.77
C ALA A 150 10.36 -3.55 25.00
N GLU A 151 9.32 -2.71 25.17
CA GLU A 151 9.11 -1.82 26.30
C GLU A 151 8.56 -2.55 27.54
N SER A 152 7.80 -3.64 27.37
CA SER A 152 7.14 -4.38 28.47
C SER A 152 8.03 -5.38 29.21
N GLY A 153 9.35 -5.33 29.02
CA GLY A 153 10.32 -6.03 29.89
C GLY A 153 10.89 -7.34 29.35
N GLU A 154 10.71 -7.65 28.08
CA GLU A 154 11.54 -8.66 27.43
C GLU A 154 12.99 -8.16 27.37
N THR A 155 13.80 -8.54 28.37
CA THR A 155 15.09 -7.94 28.72
C THR A 155 16.26 -8.45 27.89
N ASP A 156 16.03 -9.19 26.83
CA ASP A 156 17.09 -9.65 25.93
C ASP A 156 17.71 -8.45 25.17
N THR A 157 19.01 -8.24 25.37
CA THR A 157 19.79 -7.17 24.70
C THR A 157 19.62 -7.24 23.18
N SER A 158 19.57 -8.42 22.59
CA SER A 158 19.40 -8.64 21.16
C SER A 158 18.03 -8.15 20.65
N VAL A 159 16.96 -8.27 21.44
CA VAL A 159 15.63 -7.72 21.14
C VAL A 159 15.65 -6.19 21.20
N ARG A 160 16.34 -5.61 22.17
CA ARG A 160 16.47 -4.14 22.27
C ARG A 160 17.24 -3.54 21.09
N GLU A 161 18.36 -4.15 20.69
CA GLU A 161 19.14 -3.75 19.53
C GLU A 161 18.30 -3.86 18.24
N THR A 162 17.59 -4.98 18.06
CA THR A 162 16.69 -5.16 16.93
C THR A 162 15.58 -4.12 16.89
N CYS A 163 15.03 -3.73 18.07
CA CYS A 163 14.01 -2.70 18.18
C CYS A 163 14.55 -1.31 17.83
N ALA A 164 15.79 -0.98 18.25
CA ALA A 164 16.45 0.27 17.89
C ALA A 164 16.69 0.36 16.36
N ASP A 165 17.22 -0.69 15.76
CA ASP A 165 17.41 -0.78 14.30
C ASP A 165 16.08 -0.64 13.55
N LEU A 166 15.05 -1.33 14.02
CA LEU A 166 13.72 -1.28 13.44
C LEU A 166 13.15 0.15 13.52
N SER A 167 13.32 0.82 14.66
CA SER A 167 12.84 2.18 14.87
C SER A 167 13.51 3.17 13.90
N LEU A 168 14.83 3.05 13.68
CA LEU A 168 15.56 3.85 12.71
C LEU A 168 15.07 3.60 11.27
N VAL A 169 14.88 2.34 10.90
CA VAL A 169 14.38 1.96 9.57
C VAL A 169 12.97 2.49 9.34
N MET A 170 12.08 2.35 10.32
CA MET A 170 10.71 2.86 10.25
C MET A 170 10.67 4.38 10.18
N HIS A 171 11.52 5.07 10.91
CA HIS A 171 11.64 6.53 10.84
C HIS A 171 12.02 6.99 9.42
N ARG A 172 13.06 6.39 8.82
CA ARG A 172 13.48 6.71 7.44
C ARG A 172 12.39 6.42 6.41
N LEU A 173 11.69 5.29 6.56
CA LEU A 173 10.56 4.96 5.71
C LEU A 173 9.42 5.97 5.85
N HIS A 174 9.11 6.37 7.09
CA HIS A 174 8.05 7.33 7.40
C HIS A 174 8.34 8.71 6.80
N LEU A 175 9.57 9.23 6.95
CA LEU A 175 9.99 10.49 6.33
C LEU A 175 9.84 10.44 4.81
N LEU A 176 10.35 9.38 4.17
CA LEU A 176 10.23 9.20 2.72
C LEU A 176 8.77 9.11 2.28
N ALA A 177 7.94 8.35 3.01
CA ALA A 177 6.52 8.20 2.72
C ALA A 177 5.79 9.54 2.82
N HIS A 178 6.03 10.29 3.90
CA HIS A 178 5.41 11.58 4.12
C HIS A 178 5.81 12.61 3.06
N GLU A 179 7.08 12.69 2.72
CA GLU A 179 7.57 13.67 1.76
C GLU A 179 7.21 13.36 0.30
N LYS A 180 7.19 12.08 -0.09
CA LYS A 180 7.13 11.66 -1.49
C LYS A 180 5.87 10.92 -1.89
N PHE A 181 5.14 10.30 -0.96
CA PHE A 181 3.97 9.47 -1.30
C PHE A 181 2.66 10.04 -0.77
N HIS A 182 2.65 10.67 0.40
CA HIS A 182 1.42 11.27 0.92
C HIS A 182 1.06 12.53 0.13
N THR A 183 -0.22 12.71 -0.18
CA THR A 183 -0.75 13.94 -0.77
C THR A 183 -0.80 15.03 0.30
N ARG A 184 -0.48 16.27 -0.07
CA ARG A 184 -0.69 17.40 0.85
C ARG A 184 -2.19 17.59 1.11
N PRO A 185 -2.60 17.92 2.35
CA PRO A 185 -3.98 18.36 2.60
C PRO A 185 -4.27 19.55 1.70
N GLY A 186 -5.26 19.43 0.81
CA GLY A 186 -5.63 20.47 -0.15
C GLY A 186 -5.37 20.18 -1.63
N ALA A 187 -4.62 19.18 -1.98
CA ALA A 187 -4.46 18.74 -3.37
C ALA A 187 -5.48 17.63 -3.68
N GLY A 188 -6.71 18.04 -4.08
CA GLY A 188 -7.60 17.22 -4.90
C GLY A 188 -8.14 15.92 -4.29
N VAL A 189 -8.75 15.97 -3.09
CA VAL A 189 -9.77 14.99 -2.73
C VAL A 189 -11.12 15.68 -2.98
N PRO A 190 -11.99 15.18 -3.87
CA PRO A 190 -13.36 15.67 -3.93
C PRO A 190 -14.00 15.47 -2.55
N LYS A 191 -14.41 16.57 -1.92
CA LYS A 191 -15.27 16.50 -0.73
C LYS A 191 -16.59 15.89 -1.20
N SER A 192 -16.89 14.70 -0.79
CA SER A 192 -18.24 14.11 -0.83
C SER A 192 -18.91 14.32 0.50
#